data_0f4b90e44d26455255667057f611df47
#
_entry.id   0f4b90e44d26455255667057f611df47
#
_cell.length_a   1.000
_cell.length_b   1.000
_cell.length_c   1.000
_cell.angle_alpha   90.00
_cell.angle_beta   90.00
_cell.angle_gamma   90.00
#
_symmetry.space_group_name_H-M   'P 1'
#
loop_
_entity.id
_entity.type
_entity.pdbx_description
1 polymer ?
#
loop_
_entity_poly.entity_id
_entity_poly.type
_entity_poly.pdbx_seq_one_letter_code
_entity_poly.pdbx_strand_id
1 'polypeptide(L)'
;MNFDAIFYPKAIAIIGASSREKTVGNDVVKNLVRQGYAGKIYPVNPKIEELYGLKVFASIEEINDDEIELLVLAIPAKFVAAEIEKAASKGVKAAIVISAGFKEAGNLELEKELARTCNDLKITLVGPNCLGAINAEIQMNASFASVMPPVGDVAFMSQS
;
A
#
# COMPACT_ATOMS: atom_id res chain seq x y z
N MET A 1 -1.01 4.45 17.01
CA MET A 1 -1.41 4.39 15.59
C MET A 1 -1.01 5.68 14.92
N ASN A 2 -0.41 5.60 13.76
CA ASN A 2 0.01 6.78 12.98
C ASN A 2 -0.97 6.99 11.82
N PHE A 3 -2.04 7.72 12.05
CA PHE A 3 -3.06 7.99 11.03
C PHE A 3 -2.57 8.96 9.95
N ASP A 4 -1.66 9.87 10.29
CA ASP A 4 -1.08 10.79 9.31
C ASP A 4 -0.32 10.04 8.21
N ALA A 5 0.41 8.99 8.57
CA ALA A 5 1.10 8.14 7.60
C ALA A 5 0.14 7.33 6.69
N ILE A 6 -1.12 7.13 7.11
CA ILE A 6 -2.15 6.49 6.28
C ILE A 6 -2.81 7.50 5.35
N PHE A 7 -3.18 8.67 5.87
CA PHE A 7 -4.04 9.62 5.14
C PHE A 7 -3.30 10.80 4.52
N TYR A 8 -2.10 11.13 5.01
CA TYR A 8 -1.28 12.24 4.51
C TYR A 8 0.20 11.84 4.29
N PRO A 9 0.47 10.66 3.70
CA PRO A 9 1.85 10.22 3.48
C PRO A 9 2.55 11.16 2.48
N LYS A 10 3.85 11.39 2.66
CA LYS A 10 4.69 12.11 1.71
C LYS A 10 5.16 11.23 0.56
N ALA A 11 5.35 9.96 0.85
CA ALA A 11 5.79 8.97 -0.13
C ALA A 11 5.10 7.61 0.13
N ILE A 12 4.69 6.97 -0.97
CA ILE A 12 3.99 5.68 -0.97
C ILE A 12 4.80 4.69 -1.79
N ALA A 13 5.14 3.53 -1.21
CA ALA A 13 5.66 2.40 -1.95
C ALA A 13 4.55 1.36 -2.19
N ILE A 14 4.46 0.83 -3.41
CA ILE A 14 3.44 -0.15 -3.82
C ILE A 14 4.15 -1.45 -4.20
N ILE A 15 4.14 -2.44 -3.30
CA ILE A 15 4.72 -3.77 -3.54
C ILE A 15 3.68 -4.65 -4.24
N GLY A 16 4.06 -5.17 -5.40
CA GLY A 16 3.17 -5.89 -6.28
C GLY A 16 2.53 -5.01 -7.36
N ALA A 17 3.15 -3.86 -7.65
CA ALA A 17 2.82 -3.06 -8.83
C ALA A 17 2.84 -3.95 -10.09
N SER A 18 1.96 -3.70 -11.05
CA SER A 18 1.81 -4.58 -12.21
C SER A 18 1.48 -3.79 -13.48
N SER A 19 2.11 -4.16 -14.59
CA SER A 19 1.72 -3.65 -15.92
C SER A 19 0.45 -4.32 -16.47
N ARG A 20 0.01 -5.42 -15.84
CA ARG A 20 -1.21 -6.12 -16.25
C ARG A 20 -2.43 -5.36 -15.77
N GLU A 21 -3.25 -4.89 -16.70
CA GLU A 21 -4.53 -4.23 -16.41
C GLU A 21 -5.48 -5.12 -15.58
N LYS A 22 -6.38 -4.49 -14.86
CA LYS A 22 -7.38 -5.15 -14.00
C LYS A 22 -6.76 -6.04 -12.92
N THR A 23 -5.57 -5.70 -12.46
CA THR A 23 -4.98 -6.26 -11.25
C THR A 23 -4.90 -5.19 -10.19
N VAL A 24 -5.03 -5.58 -8.93
CA VAL A 24 -4.99 -4.66 -7.78
C VAL A 24 -3.74 -3.76 -7.80
N GLY A 25 -2.55 -4.34 -8.02
CA GLY A 25 -1.31 -3.57 -8.06
C GLY A 25 -1.21 -2.59 -9.24
N ASN A 26 -1.89 -2.89 -10.38
CA ASN A 26 -2.01 -1.94 -11.49
C ASN A 26 -2.97 -0.81 -11.11
N ASP A 27 -4.14 -1.14 -10.59
CA ASP A 27 -5.19 -0.16 -10.31
C ASP A 27 -4.76 0.84 -9.23
N VAL A 28 -4.04 0.41 -8.19
CA VAL A 28 -3.51 1.31 -7.16
C VAL A 28 -2.54 2.33 -7.76
N VAL A 29 -1.53 1.89 -8.54
CA VAL A 29 -0.56 2.82 -9.16
C VAL A 29 -1.27 3.75 -10.14
N LYS A 30 -2.15 3.20 -10.99
CA LYS A 30 -2.96 3.98 -11.94
C LYS A 30 -3.78 5.06 -11.24
N ASN A 31 -4.43 4.71 -10.15
CA ASN A 31 -5.27 5.64 -9.39
C ASN A 31 -4.45 6.78 -8.80
N LEU A 32 -3.34 6.50 -8.12
CA LEU A 32 -2.46 7.53 -7.57
C LEU A 32 -1.96 8.51 -8.65
N VAL A 33 -1.51 7.99 -9.80
CA VAL A 33 -1.02 8.81 -10.91
C VAL A 33 -2.16 9.62 -11.54
N ARG A 34 -3.29 8.99 -11.86
CA ARG A 34 -4.39 9.66 -12.57
C ARG A 34 -5.13 10.69 -11.72
N GLN A 35 -5.21 10.48 -10.42
CA GLN A 35 -5.85 11.44 -9.51
C GLN A 35 -4.93 12.61 -9.16
N GLY A 36 -3.65 12.55 -9.52
CA GLY A 36 -2.73 13.66 -9.31
C GLY A 36 -2.20 13.73 -7.87
N TYR A 37 -2.05 12.59 -7.19
CA TYR A 37 -1.39 12.57 -5.89
C TYR A 37 -0.01 13.23 -5.98
N ALA A 38 0.21 14.28 -5.18
CA ALA A 38 1.40 15.13 -5.27
C ALA A 38 2.64 14.55 -4.55
N GLY A 39 2.46 13.52 -3.71
CA GLY A 39 3.57 12.85 -3.04
C GLY A 39 4.35 11.94 -3.98
N LYS A 40 5.45 11.39 -3.48
CA LYS A 40 6.29 10.44 -4.24
C LYS A 40 5.60 9.07 -4.33
N ILE A 41 5.67 8.44 -5.50
CA ILE A 41 5.09 7.12 -5.76
C ILE A 41 6.23 6.19 -6.19
N TYR A 42 6.41 5.09 -5.48
CA TYR A 42 7.43 4.07 -5.71
C TYR A 42 6.82 2.72 -6.02
N PRO A 43 6.52 2.41 -7.31
CA PRO A 43 6.09 1.07 -7.69
C PRO A 43 7.24 0.07 -7.53
N VAL A 44 6.95 -1.10 -6.96
CA VAL A 44 7.93 -2.18 -6.73
C VAL A 44 7.46 -3.46 -7.41
N ASN A 45 8.26 -3.94 -8.36
CA ASN A 45 8.07 -5.23 -9.02
C ASN A 45 9.36 -5.66 -9.76
N PRO A 46 9.93 -6.86 -9.52
CA PRO A 46 11.19 -7.28 -10.15
C PRO A 46 11.09 -7.62 -11.65
N LYS A 47 9.90 -7.53 -12.25
CA LYS A 47 9.66 -7.96 -13.65
C LYS A 47 9.39 -6.83 -14.63
N ILE A 48 9.30 -5.58 -14.17
CA ILE A 48 9.01 -4.42 -15.00
C ILE A 48 9.91 -3.25 -14.58
N GLU A 49 10.24 -2.37 -15.51
CA GLU A 49 11.15 -1.23 -15.28
C GLU A 49 10.42 0.11 -15.19
N GLU A 50 9.25 0.19 -15.84
CA GLU A 50 8.44 1.41 -15.88
C GLU A 50 6.95 1.08 -15.78
N LEU A 51 6.18 1.96 -15.13
CA LEU A 51 4.73 1.88 -15.03
C LEU A 51 4.12 3.28 -14.93
N TYR A 52 3.26 3.67 -15.87
CA TYR A 52 2.63 5.00 -15.94
C TYR A 52 3.60 6.19 -15.86
N GLY A 53 4.78 6.06 -16.50
CA GLY A 53 5.83 7.08 -16.47
C GLY A 53 6.67 7.11 -15.19
N LEU A 54 6.44 6.18 -14.27
CA LEU A 54 7.21 6.03 -13.05
C LEU A 54 8.25 4.92 -13.21
N LYS A 55 9.47 5.16 -12.71
CA LYS A 55 10.48 4.11 -12.55
C LYS A 55 9.94 3.07 -11.57
N VAL A 56 10.05 1.79 -11.93
CA VAL A 56 9.75 0.66 -11.04
C VAL A 56 11.04 0.12 -10.46
N PHE A 57 11.02 -0.19 -9.17
CA PHE A 57 12.16 -0.76 -8.45
C PHE A 57 11.99 -2.28 -8.31
N ALA A 58 13.06 -3.05 -8.40
CA ALA A 58 12.97 -4.49 -8.27
C ALA A 58 12.64 -4.91 -6.82
N SER A 59 13.10 -4.15 -5.84
CA SER A 59 12.78 -4.31 -4.42
C SER A 59 12.68 -2.95 -3.72
N ILE A 60 12.04 -2.92 -2.55
CA ILE A 60 11.96 -1.70 -1.74
C ILE A 60 13.34 -1.24 -1.24
N GLU A 61 14.27 -2.17 -1.10
CA GLU A 61 15.64 -1.89 -0.63
C GLU A 61 16.43 -1.03 -1.62
N GLU A 62 16.10 -1.08 -2.93
CA GLU A 62 16.75 -0.27 -3.98
C GLU A 62 16.30 1.20 -3.98
N ILE A 63 15.24 1.54 -3.25
CA ILE A 63 14.74 2.90 -3.18
C ILE A 63 15.62 3.71 -2.22
N ASN A 64 16.31 4.72 -2.75
CA ASN A 64 17.13 5.64 -1.98
C ASN A 64 16.28 6.81 -1.45
N ASP A 65 15.28 6.51 -0.65
CA ASP A 65 14.43 7.48 0.02
C ASP A 65 14.02 6.91 1.38
N ASP A 66 14.41 7.58 2.45
CA ASP A 66 14.09 7.17 3.81
C ASP A 66 12.80 7.83 4.34
N GLU A 67 12.06 8.52 3.45
CA GLU A 67 10.79 9.18 3.77
C GLU A 67 9.56 8.40 3.29
N ILE A 68 9.70 7.11 2.98
CA ILE A 68 8.54 6.27 2.61
C ILE A 68 7.70 6.04 3.86
N GLU A 69 6.57 6.71 3.95
CA GLU A 69 5.71 6.64 5.15
C GLU A 69 4.63 5.56 5.03
N LEU A 70 4.12 5.33 3.82
CA LEU A 70 3.05 4.37 3.56
C LEU A 70 3.52 3.24 2.62
N LEU A 71 3.25 2.02 3.03
CA LEU A 71 3.42 0.82 2.22
C LEU A 71 2.06 0.28 1.80
N VAL A 72 1.87 0.01 0.51
CA VAL A 72 0.68 -0.68 -0.01
C VAL A 72 1.11 -2.02 -0.59
N LEU A 73 0.48 -3.12 -0.14
CA LEU A 73 0.85 -4.47 -0.55
C LEU A 73 -0.29 -5.15 -1.32
N ALA A 74 0.04 -5.60 -2.53
CA ALA A 74 -0.84 -6.36 -3.43
C ALA A 74 -0.10 -7.61 -3.95
N ILE A 75 0.41 -8.43 -3.03
CA ILE A 75 1.20 -9.65 -3.28
C ILE A 75 0.60 -10.85 -2.56
N PRO A 76 0.97 -12.10 -2.89
CA PRO A 76 0.45 -13.27 -2.15
C PRO A 76 0.74 -13.20 -0.65
N ALA A 77 -0.26 -13.55 0.17
CA ALA A 77 -0.27 -13.41 1.64
C ALA A 77 1.01 -13.90 2.33
N LYS A 78 1.55 -15.04 1.89
CA LYS A 78 2.76 -15.65 2.47
C LYS A 78 4.04 -14.81 2.38
N PHE A 79 4.04 -13.76 1.56
CA PHE A 79 5.21 -12.87 1.39
C PHE A 79 5.05 -11.53 2.11
N VAL A 80 3.85 -11.21 2.59
CA VAL A 80 3.50 -9.87 3.09
C VAL A 80 4.33 -9.49 4.31
N ALA A 81 4.43 -10.36 5.31
CA ALA A 81 5.19 -10.07 6.54
C ALA A 81 6.67 -9.78 6.23
N ALA A 82 7.31 -10.62 5.40
CA ALA A 82 8.70 -10.45 5.02
C ALA A 82 8.96 -9.12 4.25
N GLU A 83 8.03 -8.70 3.40
CA GLU A 83 8.17 -7.41 2.69
C GLU A 83 7.98 -6.22 3.62
N ILE A 84 7.12 -6.32 4.64
CA ILE A 84 6.99 -5.29 5.68
C ILE A 84 8.28 -5.18 6.52
N GLU A 85 8.90 -6.30 6.86
CA GLU A 85 10.18 -6.31 7.58
C GLU A 85 11.28 -5.58 6.79
N LYS A 86 11.41 -5.85 5.48
CA LYS A 86 12.35 -5.13 4.61
C LYS A 86 12.04 -3.63 4.56
N ALA A 87 10.76 -3.28 4.48
CA ALA A 87 10.32 -1.89 4.38
C ALA A 87 10.55 -1.08 5.67
N ALA A 88 10.64 -1.73 6.82
CA ALA A 88 10.80 -1.06 8.11
C ALA A 88 12.08 -0.18 8.16
N SER A 89 13.16 -0.59 7.46
CA SER A 89 14.41 0.17 7.37
C SER A 89 14.30 1.46 6.54
N LYS A 90 13.20 1.63 5.78
CA LYS A 90 12.95 2.78 4.88
C LYS A 90 12.05 3.86 5.49
N GLY A 91 11.83 3.81 6.81
CA GLY A 91 11.02 4.81 7.49
C GLY A 91 9.51 4.57 7.44
N VAL A 92 9.05 3.41 6.96
CA VAL A 92 7.64 3.04 6.85
C VAL A 92 6.97 3.08 8.23
N LYS A 93 5.85 3.81 8.32
CA LYS A 93 5.07 4.02 9.56
C LYS A 93 3.69 3.35 9.50
N ALA A 94 3.19 3.11 8.27
CA ALA A 94 1.91 2.48 8.04
C ALA A 94 1.95 1.52 6.86
N ALA A 95 1.14 0.46 6.91
CA ALA A 95 0.98 -0.52 5.84
C ALA A 95 -0.50 -0.78 5.57
N ILE A 96 -0.88 -0.75 4.29
CA ILE A 96 -2.19 -1.16 3.78
C ILE A 96 -2.00 -2.49 3.06
N VAL A 97 -2.57 -3.56 3.61
CA VAL A 97 -2.49 -4.90 3.03
C VAL A 97 -3.81 -5.20 2.30
N ILE A 98 -3.80 -4.94 0.99
CA ILE A 98 -4.97 -5.23 0.13
C ILE A 98 -5.07 -6.74 -0.14
N SER A 99 -3.95 -7.42 -0.13
CA SER A 99 -3.85 -8.86 -0.35
C SER A 99 -4.86 -9.67 0.45
N ALA A 100 -5.53 -10.60 -0.22
CA ALA A 100 -6.33 -11.67 0.37
C ALA A 100 -5.49 -12.93 0.60
N GLY A 101 -6.06 -13.93 1.26
CA GLY A 101 -5.40 -15.22 1.53
C GLY A 101 -4.99 -15.41 2.99
N PHE A 102 -5.60 -14.67 3.90
CA PHE A 102 -5.38 -14.74 5.35
C PHE A 102 -6.50 -15.54 6.06
N LYS A 103 -7.04 -15.04 7.15
CA LYS A 103 -8.08 -15.72 7.94
C LYS A 103 -9.31 -16.09 7.10
N GLU A 104 -9.73 -15.24 6.18
CA GLU A 104 -10.87 -15.50 5.29
C GLU A 104 -10.64 -16.71 4.36
N ALA A 105 -9.39 -17.06 4.10
CA ALA A 105 -8.98 -18.25 3.34
C ALA A 105 -8.52 -19.42 4.24
N GLY A 106 -8.76 -19.34 5.56
CA GLY A 106 -8.36 -20.36 6.53
C GLY A 106 -6.92 -20.21 7.06
N ASN A 107 -6.18 -19.20 6.66
CA ASN A 107 -4.77 -19.00 7.04
C ASN A 107 -4.63 -18.06 8.25
N LEU A 108 -5.26 -18.39 9.37
CA LEU A 108 -5.26 -17.57 10.59
C LEU A 108 -3.84 -17.29 11.12
N GLU A 109 -2.92 -18.23 11.00
CA GLU A 109 -1.56 -18.05 11.49
C GLU A 109 -0.78 -16.99 10.70
N LEU A 110 -0.99 -16.88 9.39
CA LEU A 110 -0.42 -15.78 8.58
C LEU A 110 -0.93 -14.42 9.03
N GLU A 111 -2.20 -14.30 9.39
CA GLU A 111 -2.77 -13.04 9.90
C GLU A 111 -2.19 -12.68 11.27
N LYS A 112 -2.02 -13.66 12.15
CA LYS A 112 -1.37 -13.44 13.45
C LYS A 112 0.11 -13.06 13.32
N GLU A 113 0.82 -13.68 12.38
CA GLU A 113 2.21 -13.34 12.05
C GLU A 113 2.30 -11.90 11.57
N LEU A 114 1.46 -11.52 10.59
CA LEU A 114 1.38 -10.16 10.07
C LEU A 114 1.13 -9.15 11.19
N ALA A 115 0.14 -9.42 12.06
CA ALA A 115 -0.18 -8.54 13.18
C ALA A 115 0.99 -8.39 14.16
N ARG A 116 1.69 -9.48 14.49
CA ARG A 116 2.89 -9.46 15.33
C ARG A 116 4.00 -8.64 14.68
N THR A 117 4.34 -8.92 13.42
CA THR A 117 5.37 -8.18 12.68
C THR A 117 5.09 -6.67 12.70
N CYS A 118 3.86 -6.25 12.39
CA CYS A 118 3.50 -4.83 12.41
C CYS A 118 3.60 -4.22 13.82
N ASN A 119 3.17 -4.94 14.86
CA ASN A 119 3.27 -4.47 16.26
C ASN A 119 4.73 -4.31 16.70
N ASP A 120 5.57 -5.29 16.43
CA ASP A 120 6.99 -5.29 16.82
C ASP A 120 7.75 -4.15 16.12
N LEU A 121 7.43 -3.88 14.86
CA LEU A 121 8.00 -2.79 14.06
C LEU A 121 7.32 -1.44 14.29
N LYS A 122 6.25 -1.37 15.09
CA LYS A 122 5.44 -0.17 15.35
C LYS A 122 4.81 0.42 14.08
N ILE A 123 4.50 -0.42 13.10
CA ILE A 123 3.84 -0.06 11.85
C ILE A 123 2.32 -0.16 12.05
N THR A 124 1.59 0.90 11.71
CA THR A 124 0.12 0.90 11.76
C THR A 124 -0.43 0.09 10.59
N LEU A 125 -1.17 -0.98 10.86
CA LEU A 125 -1.73 -1.89 9.86
C LEU A 125 -3.17 -1.55 9.52
N VAL A 126 -3.49 -1.50 8.23
CA VAL A 126 -4.84 -1.51 7.67
C VAL A 126 -5.01 -2.78 6.82
N GLY A 127 -6.05 -3.54 7.07
CA GLY A 127 -6.28 -4.85 6.46
C GLY A 127 -5.81 -5.98 7.39
N PRO A 128 -5.53 -7.18 6.86
CA PRO A 128 -5.48 -7.55 5.42
C PRO A 128 -6.87 -7.63 4.76
N ASN A 129 -6.88 -7.99 3.46
CA ASN A 129 -8.08 -8.16 2.66
C ASN A 129 -9.00 -6.92 2.68
N CYS A 130 -8.45 -5.75 2.43
CA CYS A 130 -9.16 -4.48 2.44
C CYS A 130 -9.16 -3.80 1.06
N LEU A 131 -10.03 -2.81 0.88
CA LEU A 131 -10.11 -2.01 -0.34
C LEU A 131 -8.89 -1.09 -0.50
N GLY A 132 -8.37 -0.56 0.59
CA GLY A 132 -7.35 0.46 0.62
C GLY A 132 -7.80 1.73 1.37
N ALA A 133 -7.15 2.85 1.09
CA ALA A 133 -7.48 4.15 1.67
C ALA A 133 -7.57 5.23 0.58
N ILE A 134 -8.50 6.17 0.77
CA ILE A 134 -8.68 7.31 -0.12
C ILE A 134 -8.72 8.58 0.74
N ASN A 135 -7.94 9.59 0.34
CA ASN A 135 -8.04 10.93 0.86
C ASN A 135 -8.19 11.92 -0.32
N ALA A 136 -9.41 12.43 -0.49
CA ALA A 136 -9.74 13.31 -1.60
C ALA A 136 -9.06 14.69 -1.48
N GLU A 137 -8.75 15.15 -0.27
CA GLU A 137 -8.10 16.44 -0.03
C GLU A 137 -6.71 16.53 -0.67
N ILE A 138 -5.94 15.44 -0.60
CA ILE A 138 -4.61 15.34 -1.21
C ILE A 138 -4.59 14.50 -2.49
N GLN A 139 -5.76 14.23 -3.06
CA GLN A 139 -5.94 13.43 -4.28
C GLN A 139 -5.32 12.03 -4.23
N MET A 140 -5.22 11.49 -3.03
CA MET A 140 -4.69 10.15 -2.80
C MET A 140 -5.78 9.09 -2.95
N ASN A 141 -5.63 8.21 -3.94
CA ASN A 141 -6.43 6.99 -4.04
C ASN A 141 -5.48 5.77 -3.98
N ALA A 142 -5.09 5.37 -2.78
CA ALA A 142 -4.31 4.18 -2.50
C ALA A 142 -5.21 2.95 -2.35
N SER A 143 -6.11 2.75 -3.32
CA SER A 143 -7.06 1.65 -3.38
C SER A 143 -7.25 1.15 -4.81
N PHE A 144 -7.99 0.04 -4.99
CA PHE A 144 -8.40 -0.43 -6.31
C PHE A 144 -9.81 0.06 -6.71
N ALA A 145 -10.43 0.96 -5.94
CA ALA A 145 -11.67 1.63 -6.34
C ALA A 145 -11.42 2.60 -7.50
N SER A 146 -12.26 2.51 -8.54
CA SER A 146 -12.07 3.32 -9.76
C SER A 146 -12.49 4.78 -9.63
N VAL A 147 -13.21 5.13 -8.57
CA VAL A 147 -13.82 6.44 -8.38
C VAL A 147 -13.14 7.16 -7.21
N MET A 148 -12.81 8.46 -7.42
CA MET A 148 -12.41 9.36 -6.36
C MET A 148 -13.65 10.10 -5.86
N PRO A 149 -13.96 10.07 -4.56
CA PRO A 149 -15.03 10.88 -4.00
C PRO A 149 -14.68 12.39 -4.09
N PRO A 150 -15.67 13.28 -4.13
CA PRO A 150 -15.39 14.71 -3.99
C PRO A 150 -14.84 15.04 -2.60
N VAL A 151 -14.12 16.14 -2.50
CA VAL A 151 -13.71 16.69 -1.19
C VAL A 151 -14.96 17.09 -0.41
N GLY A 152 -15.02 16.75 0.87
CA GLY A 152 -16.16 17.03 1.74
C GLY A 152 -15.84 16.75 3.22
N ASP A 153 -16.83 17.00 4.08
CA ASP A 153 -16.69 16.94 5.54
C ASP A 153 -17.11 15.58 6.14
N VAL A 154 -17.37 14.58 5.29
CA VAL A 154 -17.81 13.25 5.75
C VAL A 154 -16.67 12.24 5.54
N ALA A 155 -16.21 11.62 6.63
CA ALA A 155 -15.34 10.47 6.58
C ALA A 155 -16.15 9.17 6.62
N PHE A 156 -15.76 8.18 5.82
CA PHE A 156 -16.37 6.86 5.80
C PHE A 156 -15.32 5.79 6.11
N MET A 157 -15.61 4.96 7.09
CA MET A 157 -14.80 3.79 7.41
C MET A 157 -15.70 2.56 7.49
N SER A 158 -15.32 1.50 6.79
CA SER A 158 -16.07 0.23 6.79
C SER A 158 -15.14 -0.94 7.04
N GLN A 159 -15.64 -1.87 7.82
CA GLN A 159 -15.10 -3.20 7.98
C GLN A 159 -16.22 -4.17 7.51
N SER A 160 -16.13 -4.60 6.28
CA SER A 160 -17.12 -5.54 5.70
C SER A 160 -16.75 -6.97 5.98
#